data_0f294908806a18143e1f6066f98a4f7e
#
_entry.id   0f294908806a18143e1f6066f98a4f7e
#
_cell.length_a   1.000
_cell.length_b   1.000
_cell.length_c   1.000
_cell.angle_alpha   90.00
_cell.angle_beta   90.00
_cell.angle_gamma   90.00
#
_symmetry.space_group_name_H-M   'P 1'
#
loop_
_entity.id
_entity.type
_entity.pdbx_description
1 polymer ?
#
loop_
_entity_poly.entity_id
_entity_poly.type
_entity_poly.pdbx_seq_one_letter_code
_entity_poly.pdbx_strand_id
1 'polypeptide(L)'
;MSARRPGAGSTVTRPTMRNRTSIGIDFGTTNTVVAIAKPGEAVRAVTFHDDREQSEIYRSVLCFEQLSASRFDVEASAGMKAIRAYLTSAYETRFIQSFKSHVASAIFDETRIFSRGYKFEDLLSTFFRLSIRDADEQFIDPGVRFVSGRPVAFVGAAPDETLAIRRFGEAYRRIGIHDPVYVYEPVGAAYYHAQRLKSDALVLVCDFGGGTSDFSLIRFERRGSGVGATPIGHAGVAVAGDNFDYRIIDAVVSPLLGKGTQFKSIDKILPIPQHYHASFARWHQLAMLKTPEHLRELERLQRTSLSPEKIAMFLDIIRNDWGFNIYRAVSDTKVRLSYAATATFALRLGKLNIEQEISRRDFERWIAGDIARIERTVDQLLQTKGVPFDEIDSVFLTGGSSFIPVIRRVFETRFGPQRLTDGENFQSVAFGLALIGLEDDLGPWLP
;
A
#
# COMPACT_ATOMS: atom_id res chain seq x y z
N MET A 1 43.52 -58.01 -4.21
CA MET A 1 42.48 -57.26 -4.97
C MET A 1 41.27 -57.12 -4.06
N SER A 2 41.13 -55.96 -3.42
CA SER A 2 40.04 -55.68 -2.49
C SER A 2 39.18 -54.57 -3.14
N ALA A 3 37.94 -54.91 -3.48
CA ALA A 3 36.95 -54.01 -4.05
C ALA A 3 36.37 -53.10 -2.96
N ARG A 4 36.61 -51.79 -3.09
CA ARG A 4 35.93 -50.74 -2.28
C ARG A 4 34.50 -50.61 -2.75
N ARG A 5 33.56 -50.72 -1.80
CA ARG A 5 32.13 -50.38 -2.00
C ARG A 5 31.98 -48.84 -2.12
N PRO A 6 31.12 -48.30 -2.99
CA PRO A 6 30.83 -46.86 -3.04
C PRO A 6 29.99 -46.43 -1.84
N GLY A 7 30.32 -45.29 -1.28
CA GLY A 7 29.69 -44.71 -0.10
C GLY A 7 28.22 -44.36 -0.32
N ALA A 8 27.44 -44.50 0.74
CA ALA A 8 26.05 -44.12 0.82
C ALA A 8 25.87 -42.63 0.60
N GLY A 9 25.16 -42.25 -0.48
CA GLY A 9 24.71 -40.88 -0.72
C GLY A 9 23.76 -40.47 0.42
N SER A 10 24.02 -39.31 1.02
CA SER A 10 23.12 -38.67 1.98
C SER A 10 21.86 -38.29 1.22
N THR A 11 20.80 -39.04 1.40
CA THR A 11 19.45 -38.65 1.03
C THR A 11 19.06 -37.45 1.89
N VAL A 12 19.09 -36.26 1.32
CA VAL A 12 18.42 -35.11 1.87
C VAL A 12 16.93 -35.43 1.85
N THR A 13 16.41 -35.93 2.98
CA THR A 13 14.98 -36.12 3.19
C THR A 13 14.29 -34.77 3.06
N ARG A 14 13.53 -34.58 1.98
CA ARG A 14 12.56 -33.48 1.90
C ARG A 14 11.67 -33.58 3.14
N PRO A 15 11.48 -32.47 3.90
CA PRO A 15 10.61 -32.52 5.09
C PRO A 15 9.23 -32.98 4.64
N THR A 16 8.69 -33.98 5.34
CA THR A 16 7.31 -34.44 5.14
C THR A 16 6.37 -33.26 5.36
N MET A 17 5.39 -33.08 4.45
CA MET A 17 4.49 -31.90 4.37
C MET A 17 3.74 -31.56 5.67
N ARG A 18 3.69 -32.44 6.66
CA ARG A 18 2.99 -32.24 7.94
C ARG A 18 3.61 -31.24 8.92
N ASN A 19 4.84 -30.75 8.69
CA ASN A 19 5.53 -29.82 9.59
C ASN A 19 6.04 -28.53 8.89
N ARG A 20 5.40 -28.13 7.81
CA ARG A 20 5.84 -26.95 7.06
C ARG A 20 5.27 -25.67 7.68
N THR A 21 6.14 -24.76 8.12
CA THR A 21 5.76 -23.39 8.46
C THR A 21 5.50 -22.59 7.17
N SER A 22 4.50 -21.74 7.17
CA SER A 22 4.20 -20.83 6.07
C SER A 22 4.19 -19.37 6.56
N ILE A 23 4.76 -18.50 5.76
CA ILE A 23 4.78 -17.05 5.97
C ILE A 23 3.94 -16.38 4.90
N GLY A 24 2.96 -15.60 5.33
CA GLY A 24 2.18 -14.72 4.45
C GLY A 24 2.66 -13.28 4.59
N ILE A 25 2.99 -12.63 3.47
CA ILE A 25 3.44 -11.24 3.46
C ILE A 25 2.45 -10.41 2.64
N ASP A 26 1.75 -9.52 3.32
CA ASP A 26 0.99 -8.43 2.69
C ASP A 26 1.85 -7.16 2.71
N PHE A 27 2.55 -6.91 1.62
CA PHE A 27 3.31 -5.68 1.42
C PHE A 27 2.42 -4.62 0.79
N GLY A 28 1.74 -3.84 1.61
CA GLY A 28 0.86 -2.76 1.16
C GLY A 28 1.61 -1.44 0.87
N THR A 29 0.95 -0.53 0.16
CA THR A 29 1.48 0.82 -0.16
C THR A 29 1.76 1.64 1.11
N THR A 30 0.93 1.47 2.13
CA THR A 30 0.99 2.23 3.38
C THR A 30 1.45 1.38 4.56
N ASN A 31 1.00 0.14 4.63
CA ASN A 31 1.26 -0.79 5.72
C ASN A 31 1.70 -2.14 5.17
N THR A 32 2.54 -2.83 5.93
CA THR A 32 2.96 -4.21 5.68
C THR A 32 2.55 -5.05 6.88
N VAL A 33 2.00 -6.24 6.61
CA VAL A 33 1.72 -7.25 7.63
C VAL A 33 2.42 -8.54 7.24
N VAL A 34 3.03 -9.18 8.22
CA VAL A 34 3.62 -10.52 8.08
C VAL A 34 2.90 -11.46 9.01
N ALA A 35 2.49 -12.60 8.50
CA ALA A 35 1.79 -13.61 9.28
C ALA A 35 2.49 -14.96 9.21
N ILE A 36 2.38 -15.72 10.28
CA ILE A 36 2.94 -17.08 10.42
C ILE A 36 1.81 -18.07 10.63
N ALA A 37 1.80 -19.11 9.83
CA ALA A 37 0.91 -20.26 10.00
C ALA A 37 1.71 -21.56 10.15
N LYS A 38 1.27 -22.39 11.11
CA LYS A 38 1.78 -23.74 11.33
C LYS A 38 0.63 -24.72 11.39
N PRO A 39 0.81 -25.96 10.94
CA PRO A 39 -0.24 -26.97 11.01
C PRO A 39 -0.73 -27.20 12.45
N GLY A 40 -2.04 -27.05 12.67
CA GLY A 40 -2.67 -27.27 13.97
C GLY A 40 -2.56 -26.09 14.95
N GLU A 41 -1.92 -25.00 14.57
CA GLU A 41 -1.87 -23.77 15.36
C GLU A 41 -2.76 -22.67 14.75
N ALA A 42 -3.18 -21.71 15.57
CA ALA A 42 -3.83 -20.51 15.06
C ALA A 42 -2.81 -19.65 14.30
N VAL A 43 -3.22 -19.12 13.15
CA VAL A 43 -2.42 -18.13 12.42
C VAL A 43 -2.25 -16.87 13.27
N ARG A 44 -1.07 -16.28 13.24
CA ARG A 44 -0.74 -15.07 14.01
C ARG A 44 0.09 -14.09 13.19
N ALA A 45 -0.01 -12.83 13.52
CA ALA A 45 0.87 -11.81 12.96
C ALA A 45 2.24 -11.80 13.67
N VAL A 46 3.25 -11.36 12.94
CA VAL A 46 4.56 -11.00 13.49
C VAL A 46 4.44 -9.63 14.15
N THR A 47 4.98 -9.51 15.36
CA THR A 47 5.07 -8.23 16.07
C THR A 47 6.39 -7.55 15.73
N PHE A 48 6.33 -6.27 15.43
CA PHE A 48 7.50 -5.43 15.17
C PHE A 48 7.74 -4.50 16.34
N HIS A 49 8.99 -4.34 16.69
CA HIS A 49 9.42 -3.49 17.80
C HIS A 49 10.11 -2.23 17.30
N ASP A 50 9.67 -1.11 17.83
CA ASP A 50 10.50 0.07 17.87
C ASP A 50 10.85 0.40 19.34
N ASP A 51 11.63 1.44 19.57
CA ASP A 51 12.12 1.77 20.92
C ASP A 51 11.00 2.19 21.89
N ARG A 52 9.76 2.36 21.44
CA ARG A 52 8.64 2.93 22.23
C ARG A 52 7.38 2.09 22.20
N GLU A 53 7.14 1.35 21.12
CA GLU A 53 5.88 0.62 20.93
C GLU A 53 6.08 -0.67 20.15
N GLN A 54 5.09 -1.55 20.27
CA GLN A 54 4.98 -2.80 19.52
C GLN A 54 3.76 -2.73 18.61
N SER A 55 3.87 -3.26 17.40
CA SER A 55 2.77 -3.26 16.45
C SER A 55 2.87 -4.48 15.52
N GLU A 56 1.73 -5.07 15.21
CA GLU A 56 1.60 -6.10 14.17
C GLU A 56 1.49 -5.49 12.76
N ILE A 57 1.42 -4.17 12.67
CA ILE A 57 1.39 -3.41 11.41
C ILE A 57 2.68 -2.63 11.27
N TYR A 58 3.47 -2.95 10.24
CA TYR A 58 4.71 -2.26 9.92
C TYR A 58 4.49 -1.21 8.83
N ARG A 59 4.81 0.06 9.10
CA ARG A 59 4.61 1.14 8.12
C ARG A 59 5.54 0.94 6.92
N SER A 60 5.00 0.97 5.69
CA SER A 60 5.75 0.76 4.43
C SER A 60 6.51 2.03 4.03
N VAL A 61 7.45 2.45 4.86
CA VAL A 61 8.25 3.66 4.70
C VAL A 61 9.72 3.40 5.00
N LEU A 62 10.60 4.19 4.36
CA LEU A 62 12.04 4.24 4.58
C LEU A 62 12.47 5.66 4.89
N CYS A 63 13.47 5.82 5.74
CA CYS A 63 14.22 7.05 5.93
C CYS A 63 15.70 6.77 5.84
N PHE A 64 16.41 7.58 5.09
CA PHE A 64 17.86 7.59 5.02
C PHE A 64 18.35 8.89 5.64
N GLU A 65 19.35 8.81 6.52
CA GLU A 65 19.97 9.93 7.21
C GLU A 65 21.44 9.99 6.85
N GLN A 66 21.94 11.16 6.44
CA GLN A 66 23.34 11.37 6.16
C GLN A 66 24.03 11.90 7.43
N LEU A 67 24.64 10.99 8.20
CA LEU A 67 25.17 11.28 9.55
C LEU A 67 26.43 12.17 9.52
N SER A 68 27.10 12.28 8.37
CA SER A 68 28.27 13.15 8.21
C SER A 68 28.41 13.62 6.76
N ALA A 69 29.37 14.49 6.48
CA ALA A 69 29.71 14.91 5.11
C ALA A 69 30.32 13.77 4.26
N SER A 70 30.62 12.63 4.87
CA SER A 70 31.10 11.44 4.14
C SER A 70 29.96 10.77 3.35
N ARG A 71 30.24 10.46 2.09
CA ARG A 71 29.27 9.78 1.19
C ARG A 71 28.85 8.39 1.66
N PHE A 72 29.61 7.80 2.59
CA PHE A 72 29.43 6.43 3.04
C PHE A 72 28.72 6.34 4.39
N ASP A 73 28.51 7.46 5.05
CA ASP A 73 27.91 7.54 6.37
C ASP A 73 26.42 7.83 6.27
N VAL A 74 25.71 6.85 5.71
CA VAL A 74 24.25 6.90 5.52
C VAL A 74 23.62 5.76 6.30
N GLU A 75 22.74 6.11 7.24
CA GLU A 75 21.93 5.17 7.99
C GLU A 75 20.53 5.07 7.38
N ALA A 76 19.99 3.84 7.33
CA ALA A 76 18.63 3.57 6.86
C ALA A 76 17.77 3.02 8.00
N SER A 77 16.58 3.55 8.11
CA SER A 77 15.52 3.09 9.02
C SER A 77 14.22 2.82 8.25
N ALA A 78 13.34 1.98 8.82
CA ALA A 78 12.05 1.64 8.23
C ALA A 78 10.95 1.68 9.31
N GLY A 79 9.69 1.57 8.90
CA GLY A 79 8.58 1.53 9.84
C GLY A 79 8.42 2.82 10.65
N MET A 80 8.04 2.69 11.91
CA MET A 80 7.88 3.84 12.82
C MET A 80 9.22 4.52 13.15
N LYS A 81 10.33 3.75 13.14
CA LYS A 81 11.69 4.32 13.28
C LYS A 81 12.01 5.31 12.17
N ALA A 82 11.64 4.99 10.92
CA ALA A 82 11.82 5.89 9.77
C ALA A 82 11.03 7.19 9.90
N ILE A 83 9.78 7.11 10.37
CA ILE A 83 8.95 8.29 10.60
C ILE A 83 9.57 9.17 11.67
N ARG A 84 10.08 8.57 12.74
CA ARG A 84 10.70 9.28 13.85
C ARG A 84 12.00 9.94 13.42
N ALA A 85 12.87 9.18 12.75
CA ALA A 85 14.11 9.70 12.18
C ALA A 85 13.84 10.93 11.33
N TYR A 86 12.89 10.83 10.40
CA TYR A 86 12.50 11.96 9.57
C TYR A 86 12.03 13.19 10.32
N LEU A 87 11.24 13.02 11.41
CA LEU A 87 10.66 14.13 12.16
C LEU A 87 11.61 14.77 13.17
N THR A 88 12.64 14.06 13.64
CA THR A 88 13.49 14.50 14.75
C THR A 88 14.97 14.58 14.43
N SER A 89 15.40 14.14 13.25
CA SER A 89 16.81 14.16 12.86
C SER A 89 17.35 15.58 12.77
N ALA A 90 18.57 15.74 13.23
CA ALA A 90 19.38 16.94 13.01
C ALA A 90 20.19 16.89 11.70
N TYR A 91 20.14 15.75 11.01
CA TYR A 91 20.86 15.48 9.77
C TYR A 91 19.99 15.67 8.55
N GLU A 92 20.61 15.71 7.36
CA GLU A 92 19.87 15.68 6.10
C GLU A 92 19.20 14.30 5.95
N THR A 93 17.90 14.31 5.66
CA THR A 93 17.10 13.09 5.54
C THR A 93 16.50 12.94 4.15
N ARG A 94 16.36 11.69 3.71
CA ARG A 94 15.56 11.32 2.55
C ARG A 94 14.48 10.34 2.97
N PHE A 95 13.26 10.82 3.07
CA PHE A 95 12.09 10.01 3.42
C PHE A 95 11.42 9.45 2.16
N ILE A 96 11.09 8.16 2.17
CA ILE A 96 10.48 7.45 1.04
C ILE A 96 9.27 6.69 1.55
N GLN A 97 8.10 6.97 0.98
CA GLN A 97 6.86 6.23 1.25
C GLN A 97 6.12 5.95 -0.06
N SER A 98 5.07 5.10 0.01
CA SER A 98 4.25 4.69 -1.14
C SER A 98 5.08 4.17 -2.32
N PHE A 99 6.29 3.67 -2.06
CA PHE A 99 7.20 3.22 -3.12
C PHE A 99 6.70 1.98 -3.85
N LYS A 100 5.81 1.16 -3.24
CA LYS A 100 5.09 0.07 -3.93
C LYS A 100 4.40 0.57 -5.23
N SER A 101 3.90 1.80 -5.23
CA SER A 101 3.24 2.40 -6.41
C SER A 101 4.14 2.50 -7.66
N HIS A 102 5.46 2.41 -7.50
CA HIS A 102 6.44 2.47 -8.59
C HIS A 102 6.93 1.09 -9.05
N VAL A 103 6.50 0.00 -8.42
CA VAL A 103 7.01 -1.35 -8.70
C VAL A 103 6.82 -1.77 -10.16
N ALA A 104 5.67 -1.42 -10.77
CA ALA A 104 5.33 -1.73 -12.16
C ALA A 104 5.67 -0.60 -13.15
N SER A 105 6.37 0.45 -12.72
CA SER A 105 6.68 1.60 -13.56
C SER A 105 7.98 1.38 -14.34
N ALA A 106 7.88 1.25 -15.65
CA ALA A 106 9.06 1.17 -16.52
C ALA A 106 9.86 2.48 -16.57
N ILE A 107 9.24 3.62 -16.23
CA ILE A 107 9.89 4.93 -16.19
C ILE A 107 10.75 5.08 -14.93
N PHE A 108 10.39 4.39 -13.84
CA PHE A 108 11.18 4.39 -12.62
C PHE A 108 12.29 3.34 -12.72
N ASP A 109 13.50 3.79 -13.01
CA ASP A 109 14.69 2.92 -13.00
C ASP A 109 15.42 3.01 -11.64
N GLU A 110 15.79 4.21 -11.23
CA GLU A 110 16.46 4.44 -9.95
C GLU A 110 16.03 5.78 -9.31
N THR A 111 16.21 5.89 -8.00
CA THR A 111 16.16 7.16 -7.29
C THR A 111 17.51 7.46 -6.66
N ARG A 112 17.89 8.75 -6.65
CA ARG A 112 19.11 9.18 -5.99
C ARG A 112 18.83 9.53 -4.53
N ILE A 113 19.58 8.90 -3.64
CA ILE A 113 19.57 9.18 -2.22
C ILE A 113 20.97 9.69 -1.88
N PHE A 114 21.08 11.00 -1.60
CA PHE A 114 22.34 11.72 -1.47
C PHE A 114 23.24 11.49 -2.70
N SER A 115 24.35 10.79 -2.55
CA SER A 115 25.29 10.53 -3.64
C SER A 115 25.14 9.17 -4.31
N ARG A 116 24.23 8.30 -3.84
CA ARG A 116 24.07 6.91 -4.30
C ARG A 116 22.74 6.69 -5.03
N GLY A 117 22.78 5.97 -6.16
CA GLY A 117 21.60 5.48 -6.85
C GLY A 117 21.01 4.24 -6.16
N TYR A 118 19.70 4.17 -6.06
CA TYR A 118 18.94 3.04 -5.53
C TYR A 118 17.88 2.63 -6.54
N LYS A 119 17.96 1.39 -7.02
CA LYS A 119 16.87 0.78 -7.78
C LYS A 119 15.72 0.40 -6.87
N PHE A 120 14.58 0.06 -7.47
CA PHE A 120 13.41 -0.39 -6.69
C PHE A 120 13.77 -1.59 -5.79
N GLU A 121 14.52 -2.54 -6.34
CA GLU A 121 14.95 -3.76 -5.64
C GLU A 121 15.88 -3.46 -4.45
N ASP A 122 16.67 -2.39 -4.53
CA ASP A 122 17.52 -1.93 -3.43
C ASP A 122 16.67 -1.38 -2.28
N LEU A 123 15.67 -0.56 -2.62
CA LEU A 123 14.75 0.00 -1.63
C LEU A 123 13.95 -1.09 -0.95
N LEU A 124 13.35 -2.01 -1.73
CA LEU A 124 12.50 -3.06 -1.20
C LEU A 124 13.28 -4.08 -0.36
N SER A 125 14.48 -4.49 -0.82
CA SER A 125 15.32 -5.38 -0.03
C SER A 125 15.85 -4.72 1.25
N THR A 126 16.10 -3.40 1.21
CA THR A 126 16.46 -2.63 2.42
C THR A 126 15.29 -2.59 3.39
N PHE A 127 14.08 -2.31 2.90
CA PHE A 127 12.86 -2.31 3.71
C PHE A 127 12.64 -3.65 4.41
N PHE A 128 12.64 -4.76 3.67
CA PHE A 128 12.45 -6.08 4.26
C PHE A 128 13.55 -6.48 5.23
N ARG A 129 14.82 -6.16 4.95
CA ARG A 129 15.93 -6.44 5.88
C ARG A 129 15.76 -5.70 7.21
N LEU A 130 15.30 -4.45 7.14
CA LEU A 130 15.02 -3.67 8.34
C LEU A 130 13.78 -4.17 9.08
N SER A 131 12.73 -4.58 8.37
CA SER A 131 11.54 -5.19 9.01
C SER A 131 11.86 -6.51 9.70
N ILE A 132 12.72 -7.36 9.11
CA ILE A 132 13.19 -8.60 9.73
C ILE A 132 13.99 -8.31 11.00
N ARG A 133 14.85 -7.28 10.97
CA ARG A 133 15.61 -6.86 12.16
C ARG A 133 14.71 -6.35 13.30
N ASP A 134 13.61 -5.70 12.94
CA ASP A 134 12.69 -5.09 13.90
C ASP A 134 11.59 -6.06 14.36
N ALA A 135 11.53 -7.28 13.81
CA ALA A 135 10.57 -8.33 14.19
C ALA A 135 10.98 -9.01 15.52
N ASP A 136 9.98 -9.44 16.29
CA ASP A 136 10.15 -10.16 17.56
C ASP A 136 10.67 -11.59 17.36
N GLU A 137 10.56 -12.11 16.15
CA GLU A 137 11.03 -13.44 15.79
C GLU A 137 11.60 -13.48 14.37
N GLN A 138 12.52 -14.39 14.15
CA GLN A 138 13.05 -14.65 12.84
C GLN A 138 12.04 -15.46 12.02
N PHE A 139 11.53 -14.90 10.93
CA PHE A 139 10.55 -15.56 10.06
C PHE A 139 11.14 -16.01 8.70
N ILE A 140 12.43 -15.75 8.44
CA ILE A 140 13.13 -16.26 7.27
C ILE A 140 14.01 -17.42 7.70
N ASP A 141 13.61 -18.64 7.34
CA ASP A 141 14.31 -19.86 7.68
C ASP A 141 14.26 -20.87 6.52
N PRO A 142 15.32 -21.67 6.26
CA PRO A 142 15.29 -22.72 5.26
C PRO A 142 14.16 -23.72 5.51
N GLY A 143 13.31 -23.96 4.51
CA GLY A 143 12.17 -24.88 4.62
C GLY A 143 10.82 -24.21 4.91
N VAL A 144 10.80 -22.92 5.16
CA VAL A 144 9.57 -22.13 5.25
C VAL A 144 9.04 -21.85 3.85
N ARG A 145 7.72 -21.91 3.66
CA ARG A 145 7.07 -21.46 2.42
C ARG A 145 6.69 -20.01 2.54
N PHE A 146 7.11 -19.16 1.59
CA PHE A 146 6.76 -17.76 1.52
C PHE A 146 5.64 -17.53 0.51
N VAL A 147 4.57 -16.91 0.96
CA VAL A 147 3.43 -16.48 0.12
C VAL A 147 3.33 -14.96 0.19
N SER A 148 3.59 -14.31 -0.94
CA SER A 148 3.54 -12.87 -1.07
C SER A 148 2.23 -12.43 -1.72
N GLY A 149 1.54 -11.51 -1.10
CA GLY A 149 0.43 -10.80 -1.70
C GLY A 149 0.89 -9.97 -2.91
N ARG A 150 0.04 -9.93 -3.92
CA ARG A 150 0.15 -8.99 -5.05
C ARG A 150 -1.23 -8.41 -5.37
N PRO A 151 -1.30 -7.14 -5.82
CA PRO A 151 -2.58 -6.59 -6.27
C PRO A 151 -3.04 -7.29 -7.56
N VAL A 152 -4.35 -7.24 -7.84
CA VAL A 152 -4.92 -7.67 -9.11
C VAL A 152 -4.49 -6.71 -10.23
N ALA A 153 -4.49 -5.40 -9.93
CA ALA A 153 -4.03 -4.36 -10.86
C ALA A 153 -2.95 -3.49 -10.20
N PHE A 154 -1.81 -3.34 -10.88
CA PHE A 154 -0.76 -2.44 -10.40
C PHE A 154 -1.10 -0.97 -10.70
N VAL A 155 -0.61 -0.07 -9.85
CA VAL A 155 -0.73 1.39 -10.04
C VAL A 155 0.11 1.84 -11.21
N GLY A 156 -0.42 2.79 -12.01
CA GLY A 156 0.30 3.43 -13.11
C GLY A 156 -0.58 3.70 -14.33
N ALA A 157 -0.10 4.53 -15.24
CA ALA A 157 -0.78 4.79 -16.51
C ALA A 157 -0.60 3.63 -17.51
N ALA A 158 0.55 2.94 -17.44
CA ALA A 158 0.89 1.75 -18.21
C ALA A 158 1.74 0.82 -17.33
N PRO A 159 1.14 0.09 -16.38
CA PRO A 159 1.86 -0.77 -15.46
C PRO A 159 2.39 -2.01 -16.19
N ASP A 160 3.66 -2.35 -15.95
CA ASP A 160 4.30 -3.58 -16.40
C ASP A 160 4.31 -4.61 -15.26
N GLU A 161 3.39 -5.55 -15.36
CA GLU A 161 3.23 -6.63 -14.37
C GLU A 161 4.46 -7.55 -14.30
N THR A 162 5.03 -7.89 -15.45
CA THR A 162 6.22 -8.75 -15.54
C THR A 162 7.41 -8.09 -14.83
N LEU A 163 7.59 -6.79 -15.05
CA LEU A 163 8.60 -5.99 -14.36
C LEU A 163 8.36 -5.99 -12.84
N ALA A 164 7.11 -5.83 -12.42
CA ALA A 164 6.76 -5.81 -11.00
C ALA A 164 7.13 -7.13 -10.29
N ILE A 165 6.72 -8.27 -10.87
CA ILE A 165 7.02 -9.60 -10.33
C ILE A 165 8.52 -9.87 -10.31
N ARG A 166 9.25 -9.48 -11.37
CA ARG A 166 10.71 -9.59 -11.41
C ARG A 166 11.38 -8.78 -10.28
N ARG A 167 10.93 -7.55 -10.05
CA ARG A 167 11.45 -6.66 -8.98
C ARG A 167 11.18 -7.22 -7.59
N PHE A 168 9.99 -7.75 -7.34
CA PHE A 168 9.68 -8.44 -6.08
C PHE A 168 10.58 -9.67 -5.89
N GLY A 169 10.68 -10.54 -6.89
CA GLY A 169 11.52 -11.74 -6.82
C GLY A 169 12.99 -11.42 -6.55
N GLU A 170 13.54 -10.40 -7.22
CA GLU A 170 14.92 -9.95 -6.98
C GLU A 170 15.12 -9.40 -5.56
N ALA A 171 14.16 -8.60 -5.06
CA ALA A 171 14.24 -8.08 -3.70
C ALA A 171 14.17 -9.19 -2.65
N TYR A 172 13.28 -10.15 -2.83
CA TYR A 172 13.15 -11.33 -1.96
C TYR A 172 14.41 -12.19 -1.99
N ARG A 173 14.96 -12.46 -3.17
CA ARG A 173 16.20 -13.22 -3.32
C ARG A 173 17.38 -12.61 -2.55
N ARG A 174 17.48 -11.28 -2.50
CA ARG A 174 18.53 -10.54 -1.77
C ARG A 174 18.44 -10.68 -0.25
N ILE A 175 17.30 -11.12 0.27
CA ILE A 175 17.10 -11.38 1.69
C ILE A 175 16.99 -12.88 2.01
N GLY A 176 17.29 -13.75 1.03
CA GLY A 176 17.33 -15.19 1.23
C GLY A 176 16.02 -15.93 0.93
N ILE A 177 15.00 -15.27 0.38
CA ILE A 177 13.77 -15.90 -0.08
C ILE A 177 13.90 -16.18 -1.58
N HIS A 178 14.04 -17.45 -1.97
CA HIS A 178 14.36 -17.85 -3.34
C HIS A 178 13.15 -18.17 -4.20
N ASP A 179 12.11 -18.79 -3.62
CA ASP A 179 10.94 -19.28 -4.34
C ASP A 179 9.64 -18.72 -3.71
N PRO A 180 9.39 -17.40 -3.74
CA PRO A 180 8.14 -16.84 -3.23
C PRO A 180 6.98 -17.24 -4.12
N VAL A 181 5.88 -17.65 -3.49
CA VAL A 181 4.60 -17.89 -4.15
C VAL A 181 3.82 -16.58 -4.17
N TYR A 182 3.29 -16.18 -5.34
CA TYR A 182 2.47 -14.97 -5.45
C TYR A 182 0.99 -15.34 -5.50
N VAL A 183 0.19 -14.66 -4.69
CA VAL A 183 -1.27 -14.82 -4.62
C VAL A 183 -1.91 -13.43 -4.64
N TYR A 184 -3.05 -13.28 -5.30
CA TYR A 184 -3.78 -12.02 -5.24
C TYR A 184 -4.19 -11.68 -3.81
N GLU A 185 -3.95 -10.43 -3.38
CA GLU A 185 -4.28 -9.92 -2.04
C GLU A 185 -5.74 -10.22 -1.65
N PRO A 186 -6.76 -9.96 -2.52
CA PRO A 186 -8.13 -10.30 -2.18
C PRO A 186 -8.39 -11.81 -2.09
N VAL A 187 -7.60 -12.67 -2.75
CA VAL A 187 -7.70 -14.12 -2.58
C VAL A 187 -7.22 -14.53 -1.19
N GLY A 188 -6.13 -13.93 -0.70
CA GLY A 188 -5.68 -14.12 0.69
C GLY A 188 -6.78 -13.75 1.68
N ALA A 189 -7.33 -12.53 1.56
CA ALA A 189 -8.42 -12.09 2.43
C ALA A 189 -9.64 -13.02 2.37
N ALA A 190 -10.00 -13.47 1.17
CA ALA A 190 -11.09 -14.40 0.94
C ALA A 190 -10.88 -15.74 1.63
N TYR A 191 -9.66 -16.29 1.52
CA TYR A 191 -9.32 -17.57 2.13
C TYR A 191 -9.44 -17.50 3.66
N TYR A 192 -8.98 -16.43 4.28
CA TYR A 192 -9.14 -16.20 5.72
C TYR A 192 -10.61 -16.13 6.13
N HIS A 193 -11.42 -15.39 5.36
CA HIS A 193 -12.86 -15.29 5.59
C HIS A 193 -13.55 -16.67 5.47
N ALA A 194 -13.18 -17.45 4.46
CA ALA A 194 -13.78 -18.73 4.15
C ALA A 194 -13.61 -19.78 5.26
N GLN A 195 -12.58 -19.67 6.11
CA GLN A 195 -12.44 -20.54 7.28
C GLN A 195 -13.65 -20.45 8.23
N ARG A 196 -14.40 -19.36 8.20
CA ARG A 196 -15.58 -19.10 9.04
C ARG A 196 -16.90 -19.46 8.36
N LEU A 197 -16.89 -19.81 7.08
CA LEU A 197 -18.11 -20.18 6.34
C LEU A 197 -18.66 -21.52 6.85
N LYS A 198 -19.99 -21.59 7.00
CA LYS A 198 -20.71 -22.80 7.47
C LYS A 198 -21.23 -23.66 6.33
N SER A 199 -21.35 -23.12 5.13
CA SER A 199 -21.85 -23.76 3.91
C SER A 199 -21.07 -23.25 2.70
N ASP A 200 -21.30 -23.86 1.56
CA ASP A 200 -20.84 -23.35 0.27
C ASP A 200 -21.34 -21.91 0.06
N ALA A 201 -20.52 -21.08 -0.53
CA ALA A 201 -20.85 -19.68 -0.75
C ALA A 201 -20.14 -19.09 -1.96
N LEU A 202 -20.81 -18.20 -2.67
CA LEU A 202 -20.22 -17.31 -3.67
C LEU A 202 -19.89 -15.97 -2.99
N VAL A 203 -18.61 -15.69 -2.84
CA VAL A 203 -18.12 -14.53 -2.09
C VAL A 203 -17.49 -13.52 -3.02
N LEU A 204 -17.92 -12.27 -2.92
CA LEU A 204 -17.23 -11.12 -3.50
C LEU A 204 -16.32 -10.51 -2.42
N VAL A 205 -15.03 -10.57 -2.62
CA VAL A 205 -14.04 -9.92 -1.74
C VAL A 205 -13.63 -8.60 -2.33
N CYS A 206 -13.65 -7.56 -1.49
CA CYS A 206 -13.33 -6.19 -1.86
C CYS A 206 -12.22 -5.69 -0.93
N ASP A 207 -11.00 -5.61 -1.44
CA ASP A 207 -9.85 -5.12 -0.70
C ASP A 207 -9.54 -3.66 -1.09
N PHE A 208 -9.65 -2.77 -0.11
CA PHE A 208 -9.44 -1.33 -0.27
C PHE A 208 -8.12 -0.90 0.37
N GLY A 209 -7.04 -1.01 -0.38
CA GLY A 209 -5.70 -0.65 0.05
C GLY A 209 -5.43 0.87 0.10
N GLY A 210 -4.13 1.23 0.05
CA GLY A 210 -3.70 2.62 -0.11
C GLY A 210 -3.77 3.08 -1.57
N GLY A 211 -3.23 2.30 -2.50
CA GLY A 211 -3.11 2.66 -3.91
C GLY A 211 -4.14 2.03 -4.83
N THR A 212 -4.64 0.84 -4.50
CA THR A 212 -5.58 0.05 -5.32
C THR A 212 -6.79 -0.39 -4.53
N SER A 213 -7.90 -0.60 -5.25
CA SER A 213 -9.04 -1.38 -4.79
C SER A 213 -9.14 -2.62 -5.68
N ASP A 214 -9.05 -3.78 -5.06
CA ASP A 214 -8.96 -5.07 -5.73
C ASP A 214 -10.17 -5.95 -5.36
N PHE A 215 -10.74 -6.61 -6.37
CA PHE A 215 -11.96 -7.39 -6.25
C PHE A 215 -11.73 -8.81 -6.73
N SER A 216 -12.21 -9.79 -5.97
CA SER A 216 -12.17 -11.20 -6.35
C SER A 216 -13.52 -11.86 -6.09
N LEU A 217 -14.02 -12.53 -7.13
CA LEU A 217 -15.23 -13.35 -7.05
C LEU A 217 -14.80 -14.81 -6.97
N ILE A 218 -15.13 -15.47 -5.85
CA ILE A 218 -14.64 -16.81 -5.52
C ILE A 218 -15.81 -17.65 -5.01
N ARG A 219 -15.95 -18.85 -5.56
CA ARG A 219 -16.86 -19.88 -5.04
C ARG A 219 -16.12 -20.75 -4.04
N PHE A 220 -16.62 -20.78 -2.83
CA PHE A 220 -16.11 -21.66 -1.78
C PHE A 220 -17.02 -22.88 -1.60
N GLU A 221 -16.40 -24.04 -1.45
CA GLU A 221 -17.06 -25.33 -1.21
C GLU A 221 -16.50 -25.95 0.07
N ARG A 222 -17.36 -26.39 0.96
CA ARG A 222 -16.93 -27.11 2.17
C ARG A 222 -16.55 -28.55 1.82
N ARG A 223 -15.34 -28.93 2.12
CA ARG A 223 -14.79 -30.28 1.86
C ARG A 223 -14.31 -30.91 3.15
N GLY A 224 -15.20 -31.58 3.89
CA GLY A 224 -14.86 -32.14 5.19
C GLY A 224 -14.43 -31.07 6.19
N SER A 225 -13.17 -31.13 6.66
CA SER A 225 -12.60 -30.11 7.56
C SER A 225 -11.96 -28.93 6.83
N GLY A 226 -11.84 -28.98 5.50
CA GLY A 226 -11.20 -27.96 4.67
C GLY A 226 -12.19 -27.14 3.87
N VAL A 227 -11.65 -26.20 3.10
CA VAL A 227 -12.38 -25.33 2.17
C VAL A 227 -11.75 -25.46 0.79
N GLY A 228 -12.54 -25.88 -0.19
CA GLY A 228 -12.18 -25.76 -1.60
C GLY A 228 -12.53 -24.37 -2.11
N ALA A 229 -11.76 -23.83 -3.04
CA ALA A 229 -12.06 -22.56 -3.70
C ALA A 229 -11.93 -22.69 -5.21
N THR A 230 -12.83 -22.02 -5.91
CA THR A 230 -12.79 -21.88 -7.36
C THR A 230 -12.87 -20.39 -7.68
N PRO A 231 -11.75 -19.76 -8.13
CA PRO A 231 -11.77 -18.39 -8.59
C PRO A 231 -12.65 -18.27 -9.84
N ILE A 232 -13.60 -17.34 -9.83
CA ILE A 232 -14.48 -17.05 -10.96
C ILE A 232 -13.97 -15.86 -11.74
N GLY A 233 -13.44 -14.84 -11.03
CA GLY A 233 -12.88 -13.67 -11.67
C GLY A 233 -12.28 -12.68 -10.70
N HIS A 234 -11.46 -11.80 -11.27
CA HIS A 234 -10.79 -10.73 -10.55
C HIS A 234 -10.90 -9.43 -11.33
N ALA A 235 -10.93 -8.30 -10.63
CA ALA A 235 -10.81 -6.97 -11.20
C ALA A 235 -10.10 -6.05 -10.21
N GLY A 236 -9.42 -5.02 -10.72
CA GLY A 236 -8.75 -4.05 -9.88
C GLY A 236 -8.82 -2.66 -10.49
N VAL A 237 -8.75 -1.65 -9.64
CA VAL A 237 -8.69 -0.25 -10.05
C VAL A 237 -7.67 0.51 -9.21
N ALA A 238 -6.86 1.35 -9.85
CA ALA A 238 -5.87 2.21 -9.18
C ALA A 238 -6.57 3.43 -8.54
N VAL A 239 -7.48 3.16 -7.62
CA VAL A 239 -8.22 4.12 -6.80
C VAL A 239 -8.40 3.53 -5.42
N ALA A 240 -7.86 4.20 -4.41
CA ALA A 240 -8.02 3.81 -3.01
C ALA A 240 -7.67 4.98 -2.05
N GLY A 241 -7.17 4.68 -0.86
CA GLY A 241 -6.90 5.64 0.20
C GLY A 241 -6.07 6.86 -0.21
N ASP A 242 -5.02 6.66 -1.01
CA ASP A 242 -4.14 7.73 -1.49
C ASP A 242 -4.88 8.71 -2.43
N ASN A 243 -5.86 8.21 -3.21
CA ASN A 243 -6.70 9.07 -4.04
C ASN A 243 -7.64 9.93 -3.18
N PHE A 244 -8.14 9.38 -2.09
CA PHE A 244 -9.01 10.12 -1.17
C PHE A 244 -8.21 11.18 -0.40
N ASP A 245 -6.98 10.88 -0.01
CA ASP A 245 -6.03 11.85 0.57
C ASP A 245 -5.72 12.97 -0.43
N TYR A 246 -5.45 12.60 -1.70
CA TYR A 246 -5.29 13.57 -2.79
C TYR A 246 -6.46 14.54 -2.86
N ARG A 247 -7.71 14.07 -2.76
CA ARG A 247 -8.89 14.95 -2.85
C ARG A 247 -8.98 15.95 -1.70
N ILE A 248 -8.60 15.55 -0.50
CA ILE A 248 -8.55 16.47 0.66
C ILE A 248 -7.45 17.52 0.44
N ILE A 249 -6.25 17.11 0.03
CA ILE A 249 -5.15 18.05 -0.26
C ILE A 249 -5.56 19.02 -1.36
N ASP A 250 -6.16 18.51 -2.42
CA ASP A 250 -6.57 19.30 -3.59
C ASP A 250 -7.66 20.32 -3.27
N ALA A 251 -8.59 19.97 -2.37
CA ALA A 251 -9.69 20.85 -1.99
C ALA A 251 -9.32 21.85 -0.87
N VAL A 252 -8.47 21.46 0.07
CA VAL A 252 -8.22 22.23 1.31
C VAL A 252 -6.86 22.93 1.28
N VAL A 253 -5.81 22.24 0.87
CA VAL A 253 -4.43 22.75 0.95
C VAL A 253 -4.04 23.48 -0.33
N SER A 254 -4.28 22.89 -1.49
CA SER A 254 -3.82 23.43 -2.79
C SER A 254 -4.30 24.85 -3.09
N PRO A 255 -5.52 25.29 -2.73
CA PRO A 255 -5.95 26.68 -2.92
C PRO A 255 -5.14 27.70 -2.11
N LEU A 256 -4.62 27.30 -0.95
CA LEU A 256 -3.77 28.13 -0.11
C LEU A 256 -2.35 28.27 -0.69
N LEU A 257 -1.98 27.32 -1.55
CA LEU A 257 -0.70 27.25 -2.25
C LEU A 257 -0.75 27.80 -3.68
N GLY A 258 -1.82 28.54 -4.03
CA GLY A 258 -1.96 29.23 -5.29
C GLY A 258 -2.71 28.48 -6.39
N LYS A 259 -3.30 27.30 -6.12
CA LYS A 259 -4.19 26.63 -7.08
C LYS A 259 -5.37 27.55 -7.41
N GLY A 260 -5.66 27.70 -8.71
CA GLY A 260 -6.74 28.58 -9.19
C GLY A 260 -6.39 30.06 -9.25
N THR A 261 -5.17 30.46 -8.84
CA THR A 261 -4.68 31.83 -9.02
C THR A 261 -3.99 32.00 -10.37
N GLN A 262 -3.55 33.22 -10.67
CA GLN A 262 -3.03 33.62 -11.98
C GLN A 262 -1.65 34.25 -11.86
N PHE A 263 -0.91 34.29 -12.98
CA PHE A 263 0.37 34.97 -13.10
C PHE A 263 0.45 35.78 -14.38
N LYS A 264 1.27 36.84 -14.39
CA LYS A 264 1.56 37.67 -15.55
C LYS A 264 2.62 37.02 -16.44
N SER A 265 2.30 36.79 -17.71
CA SER A 265 3.25 36.36 -18.73
C SER A 265 3.26 37.44 -19.82
N ILE A 266 4.39 38.00 -20.12
CA ILE A 266 4.62 39.11 -21.08
C ILE A 266 3.35 40.00 -21.28
N ASP A 267 2.42 39.60 -22.14
CA ASP A 267 1.20 40.35 -22.48
C ASP A 267 -0.11 39.68 -22.06
N LYS A 268 -0.04 38.62 -21.25
CA LYS A 268 -1.21 37.80 -20.85
C LYS A 268 -1.23 37.47 -19.36
N ILE A 269 -2.43 37.33 -18.82
CA ILE A 269 -2.67 36.76 -17.52
C ILE A 269 -3.07 35.28 -17.74
N LEU A 270 -2.31 34.36 -17.17
CA LEU A 270 -2.50 32.93 -17.32
C LEU A 270 -2.75 32.28 -15.95
N PRO A 271 -3.50 31.18 -15.88
CA PRO A 271 -3.65 30.41 -14.63
C PRO A 271 -2.33 29.76 -14.24
N ILE A 272 -2.06 29.66 -12.95
CA ILE A 272 -0.95 28.84 -12.43
C ILE A 272 -1.10 27.41 -12.95
N PRO A 273 -0.03 26.80 -13.51
CA PRO A 273 -0.12 25.46 -14.09
C PRO A 273 -0.57 24.41 -13.08
N GLN A 274 -1.63 23.68 -13.42
CA GLN A 274 -2.27 22.73 -12.51
C GLN A 274 -1.40 21.53 -12.15
N HIS A 275 -0.45 21.16 -13.01
CA HIS A 275 0.41 20.01 -12.78
C HIS A 275 1.26 20.10 -11.50
N TYR A 276 1.66 21.31 -11.07
CA TYR A 276 2.37 21.51 -9.81
C TYR A 276 1.53 21.07 -8.61
N HIS A 277 0.27 21.51 -8.55
CA HIS A 277 -0.64 21.15 -7.46
C HIS A 277 -1.08 19.69 -7.56
N ALA A 278 -1.25 19.16 -8.77
CA ALA A 278 -1.55 17.74 -8.98
C ALA A 278 -0.40 16.82 -8.53
N SER A 279 0.85 17.20 -8.79
CA SER A 279 2.03 16.47 -8.32
C SER A 279 2.23 16.61 -6.81
N PHE A 280 1.96 17.82 -6.28
CA PHE A 280 2.02 18.08 -4.84
C PHE A 280 1.01 17.24 -4.06
N ALA A 281 -0.23 17.16 -4.55
CA ALA A 281 -1.29 16.41 -3.88
C ALA A 281 -1.11 14.88 -3.97
N ARG A 282 -0.24 14.40 -4.88
CA ARG A 282 0.16 13.00 -4.96
C ARG A 282 1.48 12.79 -4.24
N TRP A 283 1.43 12.20 -3.09
CA TRP A 283 2.59 12.03 -2.24
C TRP A 283 3.82 11.47 -2.97
N HIS A 284 3.67 10.41 -3.75
CA HIS A 284 4.76 9.78 -4.50
C HIS A 284 5.39 10.69 -5.57
N GLN A 285 4.73 11.77 -5.98
CA GLN A 285 5.23 12.74 -6.95
C GLN A 285 5.84 14.00 -6.31
N LEU A 286 5.62 14.22 -5.02
CA LEU A 286 6.12 15.41 -4.32
C LEU A 286 7.65 15.56 -4.44
N ALA A 287 8.37 14.45 -4.38
CA ALA A 287 9.82 14.44 -4.52
C ALA A 287 10.30 14.98 -5.89
N MET A 288 9.49 14.86 -6.94
CA MET A 288 9.82 15.39 -8.26
C MET A 288 9.85 16.93 -8.29
N LEU A 289 9.05 17.57 -7.43
CA LEU A 289 9.02 19.03 -7.32
C LEU A 289 10.28 19.64 -6.70
N LYS A 290 11.13 18.82 -6.06
CA LYS A 290 12.40 19.25 -5.45
C LYS A 290 13.55 19.41 -6.44
N THR A 291 13.36 19.06 -7.72
CA THR A 291 14.43 19.25 -8.70
C THR A 291 14.79 20.74 -8.87
N PRO A 292 16.07 21.07 -9.12
CA PRO A 292 16.49 22.45 -9.30
C PRO A 292 15.73 23.17 -10.41
N GLU A 293 15.25 22.42 -11.41
CA GLU A 293 14.46 22.95 -12.53
C GLU A 293 13.07 23.41 -12.05
N HIS A 294 12.32 22.53 -11.40
CA HIS A 294 10.98 22.86 -10.87
C HIS A 294 11.03 23.97 -9.81
N LEU A 295 12.06 23.98 -8.95
CA LEU A 295 12.22 25.05 -7.97
C LEU A 295 12.44 26.41 -8.66
N ARG A 296 13.31 26.50 -9.69
CA ARG A 296 13.50 27.72 -10.46
C ARG A 296 12.24 28.17 -11.17
N GLU A 297 11.44 27.25 -11.71
CA GLU A 297 10.16 27.58 -12.33
C GLU A 297 9.15 28.11 -11.31
N LEU A 298 9.02 27.50 -10.16
CA LEU A 298 8.15 27.97 -9.07
C LEU A 298 8.60 29.35 -8.56
N GLU A 299 9.91 29.61 -8.44
CA GLU A 299 10.44 30.93 -8.11
C GLU A 299 10.10 31.99 -9.16
N ARG A 300 10.15 31.63 -10.44
CA ARG A 300 9.70 32.50 -11.53
C ARG A 300 8.21 32.78 -11.43
N LEU A 301 7.40 31.74 -11.20
CA LEU A 301 5.95 31.90 -10.99
C LEU A 301 5.65 32.76 -9.78
N GLN A 302 6.38 32.63 -8.68
CA GLN A 302 6.23 33.49 -7.50
C GLN A 302 6.40 34.97 -7.86
N ARG A 303 7.44 35.36 -8.64
CA ARG A 303 7.73 36.73 -9.00
C ARG A 303 6.64 37.35 -9.91
N THR A 304 5.97 36.51 -10.69
CA THR A 304 4.98 36.96 -11.69
C THR A 304 3.54 36.70 -11.26
N SER A 305 3.32 35.95 -10.15
CA SER A 305 2.00 35.65 -9.63
C SER A 305 1.22 36.90 -9.18
N LEU A 306 -0.09 36.83 -9.32
CA LEU A 306 -1.01 37.82 -8.71
C LEU A 306 -1.24 37.53 -7.20
N SER A 307 -0.75 36.40 -6.72
CA SER A 307 -0.78 35.98 -5.31
C SER A 307 0.60 35.38 -4.90
N PRO A 308 1.67 36.21 -4.90
CA PRO A 308 3.03 35.73 -4.74
C PRO A 308 3.27 35.07 -3.37
N GLU A 309 2.55 35.48 -2.33
CA GLU A 309 2.59 34.93 -0.99
C GLU A 309 2.17 33.45 -0.94
N LYS A 310 1.21 33.05 -1.77
CA LYS A 310 0.76 31.65 -1.87
C LYS A 310 1.81 30.75 -2.51
N ILE A 311 2.45 31.25 -3.57
CA ILE A 311 3.53 30.50 -4.24
C ILE A 311 4.79 30.46 -3.35
N ALA A 312 5.06 31.52 -2.57
CA ALA A 312 6.13 31.51 -1.56
C ALA A 312 5.91 30.40 -0.52
N MET A 313 4.68 30.28 -0.02
CA MET A 313 4.31 29.22 0.93
C MET A 313 4.45 27.82 0.31
N PHE A 314 4.10 27.66 -0.96
CA PHE A 314 4.31 26.41 -1.69
C PHE A 314 5.81 26.04 -1.78
N LEU A 315 6.66 27.01 -2.13
CA LEU A 315 8.11 26.83 -2.15
C LEU A 315 8.66 26.46 -0.76
N ASP A 316 8.18 27.11 0.30
CA ASP A 316 8.59 26.83 1.67
C ASP A 316 8.28 25.38 2.07
N ILE A 317 7.10 24.85 1.72
CA ILE A 317 6.72 23.46 1.97
C ILE A 317 7.67 22.50 1.26
N ILE A 318 7.98 22.77 -0.03
CA ILE A 318 8.87 21.89 -0.81
C ILE A 318 10.29 21.92 -0.28
N ARG A 319 10.82 23.11 0.05
CA ARG A 319 12.19 23.31 0.54
C ARG A 319 12.44 22.71 1.91
N ASN A 320 11.44 22.85 2.81
CA ASN A 320 11.54 22.35 4.19
C ASN A 320 11.04 20.91 4.35
N ASP A 321 10.67 20.24 3.25
CA ASP A 321 10.20 18.84 3.25
C ASP A 321 8.95 18.57 4.12
N TRP A 322 8.06 19.54 4.23
CA TRP A 322 6.86 19.43 5.08
C TRP A 322 5.74 18.55 4.51
N GLY A 323 5.99 17.87 3.41
CA GLY A 323 5.00 17.04 2.75
C GLY A 323 4.42 15.96 3.66
N PHE A 324 5.26 15.28 4.45
CA PHE A 324 4.80 14.25 5.37
C PHE A 324 3.86 14.79 6.45
N ASN A 325 4.13 15.97 6.98
CA ASN A 325 3.28 16.60 7.99
C ASN A 325 1.87 16.87 7.43
N ILE A 326 1.81 17.34 6.17
CA ILE A 326 0.53 17.57 5.47
C ILE A 326 -0.19 16.24 5.25
N TYR A 327 0.51 15.24 4.72
CA TYR A 327 -0.07 13.92 4.47
C TYR A 327 -0.62 13.28 5.75
N ARG A 328 0.13 13.33 6.85
CA ARG A 328 -0.31 12.83 8.16
C ARG A 328 -1.60 13.52 8.61
N ALA A 329 -1.64 14.86 8.57
CA ALA A 329 -2.82 15.62 8.97
C ALA A 329 -4.04 15.28 8.10
N VAL A 330 -3.83 15.06 6.79
CA VAL A 330 -4.88 14.64 5.84
C VAL A 330 -5.38 13.23 6.17
N SER A 331 -4.47 12.29 6.35
CA SER A 331 -4.81 10.89 6.68
C SER A 331 -5.57 10.80 8.01
N ASP A 332 -5.11 11.52 9.04
CA ASP A 332 -5.78 11.61 10.34
C ASP A 332 -7.19 12.21 10.20
N THR A 333 -7.35 13.21 9.34
CA THR A 333 -8.67 13.83 9.06
C THR A 333 -9.59 12.86 8.32
N LYS A 334 -9.09 12.15 7.31
CA LYS A 334 -9.84 11.11 6.59
C LYS A 334 -10.34 10.02 7.54
N VAL A 335 -9.47 9.54 8.43
CA VAL A 335 -9.85 8.53 9.45
C VAL A 335 -10.96 9.07 10.34
N ARG A 336 -10.83 10.30 10.86
CA ARG A 336 -11.89 10.91 11.68
C ARG A 336 -13.21 11.05 10.93
N LEU A 337 -13.19 11.42 9.65
CA LEU A 337 -14.38 11.51 8.81
C LEU A 337 -15.05 10.15 8.56
N SER A 338 -14.35 9.04 8.74
CA SER A 338 -14.98 7.71 8.70
C SER A 338 -15.92 7.47 9.89
N TYR A 339 -15.64 8.08 11.05
CA TYR A 339 -16.41 7.86 12.27
C TYR A 339 -17.27 9.06 12.70
N ALA A 340 -16.97 10.28 12.27
CA ALA A 340 -17.67 11.50 12.64
C ALA A 340 -18.26 12.23 11.43
N ALA A 341 -19.33 12.98 11.62
CA ALA A 341 -19.98 13.77 10.57
C ALA A 341 -19.12 14.96 10.13
N THR A 342 -18.25 15.47 11.01
CA THR A 342 -17.29 16.54 10.75
C THR A 342 -15.93 16.20 11.37
N ALA A 343 -14.86 16.75 10.83
CA ALA A 343 -13.52 16.68 11.41
C ALA A 343 -12.77 17.98 11.13
N THR A 344 -12.02 18.45 12.13
CA THR A 344 -11.14 19.61 11.94
C THR A 344 -9.83 19.18 11.29
N PHE A 345 -9.54 19.71 10.12
CA PHE A 345 -8.21 19.66 9.52
C PHE A 345 -7.38 20.78 10.16
N ALA A 346 -6.36 20.41 10.94
CA ALA A 346 -5.48 21.36 11.60
C ALA A 346 -4.02 21.07 11.20
N LEU A 347 -3.32 22.11 10.73
CA LEU A 347 -1.95 22.03 10.28
C LEU A 347 -1.21 23.34 10.58
N ARG A 348 -0.06 23.26 11.25
CA ARG A 348 0.82 24.41 11.51
C ARG A 348 2.24 24.09 11.07
N LEU A 349 2.72 24.79 10.04
CA LEU A 349 4.04 24.58 9.44
C LEU A 349 4.63 25.95 9.05
N GLY A 350 5.64 26.41 9.75
CA GLY A 350 6.20 27.74 9.52
C GLY A 350 5.13 28.83 9.59
N LYS A 351 4.91 29.53 8.46
CA LYS A 351 3.86 30.54 8.32
C LYS A 351 2.49 29.96 7.93
N LEU A 352 2.43 28.70 7.50
CA LEU A 352 1.20 28.02 7.16
C LEU A 352 0.46 27.62 8.43
N ASN A 353 -0.70 28.17 8.62
CA ASN A 353 -1.63 27.80 9.69
C ASN A 353 -3.00 27.56 9.08
N ILE A 354 -3.44 26.31 9.12
CA ILE A 354 -4.76 25.91 8.60
C ILE A 354 -5.53 25.30 9.76
N GLU A 355 -6.72 25.80 9.99
CA GLU A 355 -7.69 25.20 10.87
C GLU A 355 -9.05 25.30 10.18
N GLN A 356 -9.53 24.19 9.64
CA GLN A 356 -10.74 24.15 8.84
C GLN A 356 -11.58 22.93 9.22
N GLU A 357 -12.85 23.16 9.54
CA GLU A 357 -13.82 22.08 9.68
C GLU A 357 -14.19 21.55 8.28
N ILE A 358 -14.16 20.22 8.13
CA ILE A 358 -14.54 19.49 6.93
C ILE A 358 -15.72 18.61 7.28
N SER A 359 -16.81 18.73 6.52
CA SER A 359 -17.93 17.81 6.66
C SER A 359 -17.68 16.51 5.88
N ARG A 360 -18.20 15.38 6.39
CA ARG A 360 -18.20 14.10 5.66
C ARG A 360 -18.89 14.27 4.30
N ARG A 361 -19.97 15.07 4.22
CA ARG A 361 -20.67 15.34 2.97
C ARG A 361 -19.79 16.02 1.93
N ASP A 362 -18.94 16.97 2.32
CA ASP A 362 -18.00 17.62 1.40
C ASP A 362 -16.94 16.62 0.94
N PHE A 363 -16.38 15.84 1.86
CA PHE A 363 -15.43 14.78 1.54
C PHE A 363 -16.01 13.76 0.56
N GLU A 364 -17.22 13.23 0.83
CA GLU A 364 -17.91 12.30 -0.06
C GLU A 364 -18.17 12.91 -1.46
N ARG A 365 -18.48 14.21 -1.54
CA ARG A 365 -18.63 14.92 -2.81
C ARG A 365 -17.30 14.99 -3.57
N TRP A 366 -16.19 15.24 -2.88
CA TRP A 366 -14.87 15.30 -3.52
C TRP A 366 -14.42 13.95 -4.08
N ILE A 367 -14.72 12.86 -3.40
CA ILE A 367 -14.35 11.51 -3.83
C ILE A 367 -15.39 10.83 -4.74
N ALA A 368 -16.53 11.45 -5.03
CA ALA A 368 -17.63 10.83 -5.77
C ALA A 368 -17.21 10.21 -7.12
N GLY A 369 -16.33 10.90 -7.86
CA GLY A 369 -15.80 10.39 -9.12
C GLY A 369 -14.92 9.14 -8.95
N ASP A 370 -14.21 9.05 -7.84
CA ASP A 370 -13.38 7.90 -7.49
C ASP A 370 -14.26 6.71 -7.07
N ILE A 371 -15.32 6.97 -6.28
CA ILE A 371 -16.32 5.97 -5.91
C ILE A 371 -17.01 5.40 -7.17
N ALA A 372 -17.42 6.25 -8.11
CA ALA A 372 -18.03 5.78 -9.36
C ALA A 372 -17.10 4.90 -10.21
N ARG A 373 -15.77 5.05 -10.10
CA ARG A 373 -14.82 4.14 -10.75
C ARG A 373 -14.78 2.78 -10.06
N ILE A 374 -14.79 2.75 -8.73
CA ILE A 374 -14.89 1.53 -7.93
C ILE A 374 -16.16 0.77 -8.30
N GLU A 375 -17.31 1.44 -8.31
CA GLU A 375 -18.60 0.86 -8.67
C GLU A 375 -18.57 0.21 -10.04
N ARG A 376 -18.11 0.95 -11.06
CA ARG A 376 -18.01 0.41 -12.43
C ARG A 376 -17.10 -0.81 -12.53
N THR A 377 -16.02 -0.87 -11.76
CA THR A 377 -15.11 -2.03 -11.78
C THR A 377 -15.81 -3.28 -11.26
N VAL A 378 -16.58 -3.16 -10.18
CA VAL A 378 -17.38 -4.27 -9.63
C VAL A 378 -18.47 -4.67 -10.61
N ASP A 379 -19.23 -3.72 -11.15
CA ASP A 379 -20.31 -3.98 -12.10
C ASP A 379 -19.78 -4.71 -13.35
N GLN A 380 -18.65 -4.27 -13.89
CA GLN A 380 -17.98 -4.90 -15.03
C GLN A 380 -17.48 -6.32 -14.72
N LEU A 381 -16.93 -6.55 -13.53
CA LEU A 381 -16.51 -7.89 -13.10
C LEU A 381 -17.70 -8.84 -13.12
N LEU A 382 -18.80 -8.49 -12.46
CA LEU A 382 -19.98 -9.34 -12.36
C LEU A 382 -20.62 -9.55 -13.73
N GLN A 383 -20.78 -8.50 -14.53
CA GLN A 383 -21.32 -8.57 -15.88
C GLN A 383 -20.48 -9.49 -16.79
N THR A 384 -19.15 -9.35 -16.78
CA THR A 384 -18.25 -10.16 -17.60
C THR A 384 -18.32 -11.64 -17.24
N LYS A 385 -18.56 -11.93 -15.95
CA LYS A 385 -18.69 -13.31 -15.46
C LYS A 385 -20.12 -13.85 -15.51
N GLY A 386 -21.08 -13.04 -15.92
CA GLY A 386 -22.49 -13.43 -16.00
C GLY A 386 -23.11 -13.74 -14.63
N VAL A 387 -22.62 -13.10 -13.57
CA VAL A 387 -23.10 -13.33 -12.19
C VAL A 387 -23.98 -12.17 -11.78
N PRO A 388 -25.27 -12.39 -11.53
CA PRO A 388 -26.16 -11.37 -11.00
C PRO A 388 -25.87 -11.07 -9.53
N PHE A 389 -26.25 -9.86 -9.09
CA PHE A 389 -26.01 -9.39 -7.71
C PHE A 389 -26.64 -10.26 -6.63
N ASP A 390 -27.79 -10.87 -6.93
CA ASP A 390 -28.55 -11.71 -5.99
C ASP A 390 -27.95 -13.12 -5.80
N GLU A 391 -27.10 -13.58 -6.72
CA GLU A 391 -26.33 -14.82 -6.56
C GLU A 391 -25.13 -14.69 -5.60
N ILE A 392 -24.74 -13.47 -5.22
CA ILE A 392 -23.63 -13.25 -4.27
C ILE A 392 -24.15 -13.54 -2.85
N ASP A 393 -23.62 -14.58 -2.21
CA ASP A 393 -24.01 -14.97 -0.85
C ASP A 393 -23.40 -14.06 0.21
N SER A 394 -22.16 -13.61 0.02
CA SER A 394 -21.45 -12.74 0.96
C SER A 394 -20.53 -11.75 0.23
N VAL A 395 -20.46 -10.54 0.75
CA VAL A 395 -19.53 -9.49 0.34
C VAL A 395 -18.62 -9.19 1.51
N PHE A 396 -17.33 -9.48 1.34
CA PHE A 396 -16.31 -9.27 2.36
C PHE A 396 -15.53 -7.99 2.06
N LEU A 397 -15.70 -6.97 2.92
CA LEU A 397 -14.99 -5.70 2.82
C LEU A 397 -13.75 -5.73 3.70
N THR A 398 -12.57 -5.47 3.15
CA THR A 398 -11.30 -5.40 3.87
C THR A 398 -10.47 -4.20 3.44
N GLY A 399 -9.39 -3.93 4.17
CA GLY A 399 -8.52 -2.78 3.97
C GLY A 399 -9.02 -1.49 4.62
N GLY A 400 -8.10 -0.56 4.86
CA GLY A 400 -8.38 0.65 5.67
C GLY A 400 -9.44 1.58 5.10
N SER A 401 -9.57 1.64 3.78
CA SER A 401 -10.56 2.51 3.13
C SER A 401 -11.98 1.93 3.14
N SER A 402 -12.17 0.66 3.48
CA SER A 402 -13.50 0.05 3.65
C SER A 402 -14.33 0.69 4.76
N PHE A 403 -13.68 1.34 5.73
CA PHE A 403 -14.34 2.07 6.83
C PHE A 403 -14.97 3.40 6.39
N ILE A 404 -14.74 3.88 5.18
CA ILE A 404 -15.36 5.11 4.68
C ILE A 404 -16.84 4.85 4.40
N PRO A 405 -17.77 5.59 5.04
CA PRO A 405 -19.20 5.25 4.97
C PRO A 405 -19.80 5.19 3.58
N VAL A 406 -19.36 6.03 2.64
CA VAL A 406 -19.87 5.98 1.25
C VAL A 406 -19.48 4.68 0.55
N ILE A 407 -18.31 4.13 0.82
CA ILE A 407 -17.89 2.84 0.26
C ILE A 407 -18.85 1.75 0.75
N ARG A 408 -19.07 1.68 2.05
CA ARG A 408 -19.99 0.71 2.64
C ARG A 408 -21.39 0.83 2.04
N ARG A 409 -21.94 2.05 1.94
CA ARG A 409 -23.28 2.30 1.35
C ARG A 409 -23.41 1.80 -0.08
N VAL A 410 -22.35 1.92 -0.89
CA VAL A 410 -22.35 1.40 -2.27
C VAL A 410 -22.65 -0.09 -2.28
N PHE A 411 -22.01 -0.87 -1.43
CA PHE A 411 -22.18 -2.31 -1.36
C PHE A 411 -23.48 -2.69 -0.65
N GLU A 412 -23.89 -1.97 0.40
CA GLU A 412 -25.19 -2.17 1.07
C GLU A 412 -26.36 -1.99 0.10
N THR A 413 -26.29 -0.96 -0.74
CA THR A 413 -27.35 -0.67 -1.72
C THR A 413 -27.45 -1.76 -2.80
N ARG A 414 -26.31 -2.34 -3.24
CA ARG A 414 -26.27 -3.34 -4.31
C ARG A 414 -26.59 -4.75 -3.83
N PHE A 415 -26.08 -5.13 -2.68
CA PHE A 415 -26.11 -6.53 -2.21
C PHE A 415 -27.03 -6.74 -0.99
N GLY A 416 -27.43 -5.65 -0.35
CA GLY A 416 -28.15 -5.70 0.93
C GLY A 416 -27.22 -5.80 2.13
N PRO A 417 -27.56 -5.12 3.25
CA PRO A 417 -26.67 -5.04 4.42
C PRO A 417 -26.39 -6.40 5.09
N GLN A 418 -27.32 -7.37 4.95
CA GLN A 418 -27.22 -8.70 5.55
C GLN A 418 -26.13 -9.58 4.90
N ARG A 419 -25.69 -9.25 3.67
CA ARG A 419 -24.64 -9.98 2.96
C ARG A 419 -23.24 -9.39 3.20
N LEU A 420 -23.18 -8.19 3.81
CA LEU A 420 -21.89 -7.56 4.07
C LEU A 420 -21.28 -8.12 5.34
N THR A 421 -20.03 -8.53 5.23
CA THR A 421 -19.18 -8.90 6.35
C THR A 421 -17.93 -8.05 6.32
N ASP A 422 -17.54 -7.56 7.49
CA ASP A 422 -16.35 -6.73 7.63
C ASP A 422 -15.14 -7.59 7.97
N GLY A 423 -14.00 -7.27 7.39
CA GLY A 423 -12.74 -7.73 7.90
C GLY A 423 -12.44 -7.02 9.21
N GLU A 424 -12.59 -7.70 10.33
CA GLU A 424 -12.33 -7.14 11.65
C GLU A 424 -10.85 -6.70 11.81
N ASN A 425 -9.96 -7.20 10.94
CA ASN A 425 -8.52 -7.02 11.06
C ASN A 425 -7.88 -6.58 9.74
N PHE A 426 -7.00 -5.59 9.79
CA PHE A 426 -6.06 -5.24 8.71
C PHE A 426 -5.14 -6.40 8.29
N GLN A 427 -5.16 -7.50 9.02
CA GLN A 427 -4.28 -8.66 8.87
C GLN A 427 -4.87 -9.76 8.00
N SER A 428 -6.16 -9.65 7.59
CA SER A 428 -6.88 -10.72 6.90
C SER A 428 -6.17 -11.22 5.63
N VAL A 429 -5.56 -10.32 4.88
CA VAL A 429 -4.78 -10.66 3.68
C VAL A 429 -3.57 -11.53 4.07
N ALA A 430 -2.71 -11.05 4.97
CA ALA A 430 -1.52 -11.76 5.40
C ALA A 430 -1.85 -13.12 6.05
N PHE A 431 -2.92 -13.16 6.87
CA PHE A 431 -3.38 -14.39 7.50
C PHE A 431 -3.81 -15.42 6.47
N GLY A 432 -4.60 -15.01 5.48
CA GLY A 432 -5.03 -15.89 4.41
C GLY A 432 -3.86 -16.38 3.55
N LEU A 433 -2.91 -15.49 3.22
CA LEU A 433 -1.70 -15.87 2.49
C LEU A 433 -0.89 -16.92 3.25
N ALA A 434 -0.70 -16.73 4.56
CA ALA A 434 0.00 -17.71 5.40
C ALA A 434 -0.73 -19.06 5.44
N LEU A 435 -2.07 -19.05 5.56
CA LEU A 435 -2.88 -20.27 5.56
C LEU A 435 -2.86 -20.99 4.20
N ILE A 436 -2.97 -20.25 3.08
CA ILE A 436 -2.81 -20.81 1.73
C ILE A 436 -1.48 -21.54 1.59
N GLY A 437 -0.41 -21.01 2.17
CA GLY A 437 0.90 -21.64 2.13
C GLY A 437 0.99 -22.99 2.85
N LEU A 438 0.02 -23.37 3.67
CA LEU A 438 -0.08 -24.69 4.28
C LEU A 438 -0.76 -25.72 3.37
N GLU A 439 -1.46 -25.27 2.31
CA GLU A 439 -2.14 -26.16 1.37
C GLU A 439 -1.13 -27.02 0.59
N ASP A 440 -1.50 -28.26 0.31
CA ASP A 440 -0.70 -29.18 -0.48
C ASP A 440 -0.68 -28.79 -1.95
N ASP A 441 -1.85 -28.40 -2.50
CA ASP A 441 -2.00 -27.89 -3.85
C ASP A 441 -2.27 -26.37 -3.85
N LEU A 442 -1.33 -25.63 -4.39
CA LEU A 442 -1.44 -24.18 -4.53
C LEU A 442 -2.11 -23.74 -5.84
N GLY A 443 -2.26 -24.66 -6.81
CA GLY A 443 -2.80 -24.33 -8.13
C GLY A 443 -4.07 -23.48 -8.13
N PRO A 444 -5.07 -23.80 -7.30
CA PRO A 444 -6.32 -23.03 -7.22
C PRO A 444 -6.16 -21.58 -6.72
N TRP A 445 -5.04 -21.25 -6.12
CA TRP A 445 -4.80 -19.95 -5.46
C TRP A 445 -3.87 -19.05 -6.26
N LEU A 446 -3.20 -19.58 -7.28
CA LEU A 446 -2.25 -18.81 -8.10
C LEU A 446 -2.97 -17.91 -9.11
N PRO A 447 -2.34 -16.77 -9.52
CA PRO A 447 -2.83 -15.86 -10.55
C PRO A 447 -3.01 -16.51 -11.91
#